data_e1d14a63d8dcbab6c31f9332caf09bf7
#
_entry.id   e1d14a63d8dcbab6c31f9332caf09bf7
#
_cell.length_a   1.000
_cell.length_b   1.000
_cell.length_c   1.000
_cell.angle_alpha   90.00
_cell.angle_beta   90.00
_cell.angle_gamma   90.00
#
_symmetry.space_group_name_H-M   'P 1'
#
loop_
_entity.id
_entity.type
_entity.pdbx_description
1 polymer ?
#
loop_
_entity_poly.entity_id
_entity_poly.type
_entity_poly.pdbx_seq_one_letter_code
_entity_poly.pdbx_strand_id
1 'polypeptide(L)'
;AAADPLTDKIGQNVADFLAADMKRGIIPSTFLPLQSGVGNIANAVLGALGRDKTIPAFEMYTEVIQNSVIGLIREGRIKFGSACSLTVTNDCLEGIYNDMDFFRDKLVLRPSEISNNPEVVRRLGVISINTAIEVDLYGNVNSTHIGGTKMMNGIGGSGDFTRNAYISIFTCPSVAKEGKISAIVPMVSHLDHSEHSVNIVITEQGVADLRGKSPKERAQAIIENCAHPDYKQLLWDYLKLAGGKAQTPHAIQALSLIHI
;
A
#
# COMPACT_ATOMS: atom_id res chain seq x y z
N ALA A 1 -7.70 14.94 -11.64
CA ALA A 1 -6.28 15.26 -11.77
C ALA A 1 -5.74 14.53 -12.99
N ALA A 2 -4.79 15.17 -13.72
CA ALA A 2 -4.10 14.49 -14.83
C ALA A 2 -3.39 13.24 -14.27
N ALA A 3 -3.43 12.17 -15.07
CA ALA A 3 -2.74 10.93 -14.70
C ALA A 3 -1.23 11.22 -14.57
N ASP A 4 -0.66 10.85 -13.44
CA ASP A 4 0.77 10.93 -13.20
C ASP A 4 1.39 9.59 -13.62
N PRO A 5 2.27 9.56 -14.64
CA PRO A 5 2.86 8.32 -15.15
C PRO A 5 3.54 7.46 -14.08
N LEU A 6 4.10 8.09 -13.04
CA LEU A 6 4.75 7.38 -11.94
C LEU A 6 3.72 6.65 -11.07
N THR A 7 2.67 7.34 -10.64
CA THR A 7 1.60 6.72 -9.84
C THR A 7 0.83 5.68 -10.64
N ASP A 8 0.61 5.91 -11.93
CA ASP A 8 -0.02 4.93 -12.81
C ASP A 8 0.82 3.64 -12.94
N LYS A 9 2.16 3.78 -13.01
CA LYS A 9 3.05 2.62 -13.03
C LYS A 9 3.01 1.82 -11.73
N ILE A 10 2.96 2.48 -10.58
CA ILE A 10 2.75 1.82 -9.28
C ILE A 10 1.42 1.08 -9.28
N GLY A 11 0.34 1.74 -9.71
CA GLY A 11 -0.99 1.13 -9.80
C GLY A 11 -1.01 -0.11 -10.68
N GLN A 12 -0.34 -0.06 -11.84
CA GLN A 12 -0.23 -1.20 -12.74
C GLN A 12 0.57 -2.35 -12.11
N ASN A 13 1.71 -2.06 -11.45
CA ASN A 13 2.50 -3.07 -10.75
C ASN A 13 1.68 -3.79 -9.65
N VAL A 14 0.79 -3.06 -8.96
CA VAL A 14 -0.13 -3.67 -7.97
C VAL A 14 -1.13 -4.60 -8.67
N ALA A 15 -1.77 -4.14 -9.74
CA ALA A 15 -2.75 -4.94 -10.49
C ALA A 15 -2.12 -6.22 -11.06
N ASP A 16 -0.96 -6.10 -11.70
CA ASP A 16 -0.21 -7.22 -12.26
C ASP A 16 0.18 -8.25 -11.17
N PHE A 17 0.62 -7.77 -10.01
CA PHE A 17 0.97 -8.63 -8.87
C PHE A 17 -0.26 -9.42 -8.37
N LEU A 18 -1.39 -8.73 -8.15
CA LEU A 18 -2.61 -9.38 -7.65
C LEU A 18 -3.20 -10.35 -8.69
N ALA A 19 -3.17 -10.00 -9.99
CA ALA A 19 -3.58 -10.90 -11.06
C ALA A 19 -2.68 -12.16 -11.12
N ALA A 20 -1.37 -12.00 -10.92
CA ALA A 20 -0.44 -13.13 -10.86
C ALA A 20 -0.70 -14.02 -9.64
N ASP A 21 -1.01 -13.46 -8.46
CA ASP A 21 -1.37 -14.21 -7.26
C ASP A 21 -2.69 -14.97 -7.43
N MET A 22 -3.68 -14.38 -8.13
CA MET A 22 -4.90 -15.10 -8.52
C MET A 22 -4.58 -16.28 -9.44
N LYS A 23 -3.77 -16.06 -10.47
CA LYS A 23 -3.37 -17.13 -11.41
C LYS A 23 -2.64 -18.29 -10.71
N ARG A 24 -1.88 -17.98 -9.63
CA ARG A 24 -1.20 -18.97 -8.79
C ARG A 24 -2.12 -19.64 -7.76
N GLY A 25 -3.36 -19.21 -7.62
CA GLY A 25 -4.33 -19.72 -6.64
C GLY A 25 -4.05 -19.25 -5.21
N ILE A 26 -3.20 -18.24 -5.01
CA ILE A 26 -2.95 -17.61 -3.71
C ILE A 26 -4.15 -16.73 -3.33
N ILE A 27 -4.67 -15.98 -4.28
CA ILE A 27 -5.93 -15.25 -4.18
C ILE A 27 -7.02 -16.08 -4.87
N PRO A 28 -8.19 -16.30 -4.26
CA PRO A 28 -9.27 -17.06 -4.88
C PRO A 28 -9.78 -16.38 -6.16
N SER A 29 -10.35 -17.15 -7.08
CA SER A 29 -10.88 -16.64 -8.35
C SER A 29 -12.01 -15.63 -8.21
N THR A 30 -12.69 -15.60 -7.06
CA THR A 30 -13.71 -14.60 -6.71
C THR A 30 -13.14 -13.27 -6.26
N PHE A 31 -11.82 -13.21 -6.09
CA PHE A 31 -11.07 -12.15 -5.44
C PHE A 31 -11.38 -12.03 -3.95
N LEU A 32 -10.64 -11.18 -3.23
CA LEU A 32 -10.84 -10.90 -1.81
C LEU A 32 -11.26 -9.45 -1.60
N PRO A 33 -11.94 -9.11 -0.51
CA PRO A 33 -12.24 -7.72 -0.19
C PRO A 33 -10.98 -6.87 -0.11
N LEU A 34 -11.04 -5.66 -0.63
CA LEU A 34 -9.91 -4.73 -0.72
C LEU A 34 -10.07 -3.59 0.27
N GLN A 35 -9.02 -3.29 1.02
CA GLN A 35 -8.83 -2.02 1.71
C GLN A 35 -7.85 -1.18 0.91
N SER A 36 -8.18 0.08 0.70
CA SER A 36 -7.32 1.06 0.05
C SER A 36 -7.13 2.28 0.93
N GLY A 37 -5.90 2.77 1.00
CA GLY A 37 -5.59 4.08 1.56
C GLY A 37 -6.20 5.21 0.73
N VAL A 38 -5.82 6.45 1.02
CA VAL A 38 -6.30 7.66 0.34
C VAL A 38 -5.18 8.29 -0.51
N GLY A 39 -5.56 9.11 -1.49
CA GLY A 39 -4.64 9.90 -2.29
C GLY A 39 -4.38 9.35 -3.70
N ASN A 40 -3.42 9.97 -4.40
CA ASN A 40 -3.22 9.74 -5.83
C ASN A 40 -2.79 8.30 -6.16
N ILE A 41 -1.90 7.71 -5.37
CA ILE A 41 -1.46 6.31 -5.58
C ILE A 41 -2.63 5.35 -5.37
N ALA A 42 -3.42 5.54 -4.30
CA ALA A 42 -4.62 4.74 -4.05
C ALA A 42 -5.61 4.81 -5.22
N ASN A 43 -5.85 6.01 -5.75
CA ASN A 43 -6.71 6.21 -6.93
C ASN A 43 -6.14 5.52 -8.18
N ALA A 44 -4.82 5.59 -8.40
CA ALA A 44 -4.16 4.92 -9.53
C ALA A 44 -4.26 3.39 -9.41
N VAL A 45 -4.07 2.83 -8.21
CA VAL A 45 -4.26 1.41 -7.92
C VAL A 45 -5.69 0.97 -8.24
N LEU A 46 -6.70 1.66 -7.69
CA LEU A 46 -8.11 1.36 -7.97
C LEU A 46 -8.44 1.47 -9.45
N GLY A 47 -7.91 2.49 -10.11
CA GLY A 47 -8.05 2.65 -11.56
C GLY A 47 -7.44 1.50 -12.37
N ALA A 48 -6.25 1.03 -12.00
CA ALA A 48 -5.60 -0.11 -12.64
C ALA A 48 -6.40 -1.40 -12.44
N LEU A 49 -6.84 -1.69 -11.21
CA LEU A 49 -7.70 -2.84 -10.89
C LEU A 49 -9.04 -2.78 -11.63
N GLY A 50 -9.62 -1.58 -11.77
CA GLY A 50 -10.85 -1.37 -12.54
C GLY A 50 -10.69 -1.70 -14.02
N ARG A 51 -9.56 -1.37 -14.63
CA ARG A 51 -9.26 -1.62 -16.05
C ARG A 51 -8.87 -3.07 -16.34
N ASP A 52 -8.27 -3.77 -15.38
CA ASP A 52 -7.80 -5.14 -15.59
C ASP A 52 -8.99 -6.11 -15.65
N LYS A 53 -9.20 -6.72 -16.82
CA LYS A 53 -10.29 -7.66 -17.06
C LYS A 53 -10.02 -9.06 -16.51
N THR A 54 -8.79 -9.38 -16.11
CA THR A 54 -8.45 -10.65 -15.49
C THR A 54 -8.84 -10.69 -14.02
N ILE A 55 -8.98 -9.51 -13.39
CA ILE A 55 -9.49 -9.34 -12.03
C ILE A 55 -11.01 -9.24 -12.10
N PRO A 56 -11.79 -10.10 -11.43
CA PRO A 56 -13.25 -10.02 -11.40
C PRO A 56 -13.73 -8.77 -10.66
N ALA A 57 -15.02 -8.46 -10.75
CA ALA A 57 -15.62 -7.46 -9.89
C ALA A 57 -15.49 -7.90 -8.41
N PHE A 58 -15.05 -6.98 -7.54
CA PHE A 58 -14.66 -7.27 -6.16
C PHE A 58 -15.45 -6.44 -5.15
N GLU A 59 -15.17 -6.64 -3.88
CA GLU A 59 -15.76 -5.90 -2.77
C GLU A 59 -14.70 -5.02 -2.08
N MET A 60 -15.16 -3.91 -1.49
CA MET A 60 -14.33 -3.04 -0.65
C MET A 60 -14.73 -3.21 0.82
N TYR A 61 -13.74 -3.44 1.67
CA TYR A 61 -13.86 -3.36 3.11
C TYR A 61 -12.73 -2.45 3.62
N THR A 62 -13.05 -1.19 3.89
CA THR A 62 -12.05 -0.12 4.07
C THR A 62 -12.50 0.88 5.15
N GLU A 63 -11.60 1.75 5.58
CA GLU A 63 -11.95 2.85 6.48
C GLU A 63 -12.69 3.96 5.73
N VAL A 64 -12.19 4.36 4.56
CA VAL A 64 -12.67 5.52 3.81
C VAL A 64 -13.05 5.13 2.38
N ILE A 65 -14.20 5.63 1.91
CA ILE A 65 -14.62 5.56 0.50
C ILE A 65 -14.43 6.92 -0.15
N GLN A 66 -13.75 6.93 -1.31
CA GLN A 66 -13.45 8.11 -2.12
C GLN A 66 -14.23 8.10 -3.44
N ASN A 67 -14.19 9.20 -4.20
CA ASN A 67 -14.84 9.34 -5.52
C ASN A 67 -14.51 8.18 -6.47
N SER A 68 -13.27 7.72 -6.49
CA SER A 68 -12.84 6.60 -7.35
C SER A 68 -13.61 5.31 -7.08
N VAL A 69 -13.89 5.02 -5.80
CA VAL A 69 -14.68 3.85 -5.41
C VAL A 69 -16.13 3.98 -5.89
N ILE A 70 -16.73 5.18 -5.75
CA ILE A 70 -18.10 5.46 -6.23
C ILE A 70 -18.19 5.27 -7.75
N GLY A 71 -17.19 5.75 -8.50
CA GLY A 71 -17.10 5.53 -9.94
C GLY A 71 -17.08 4.05 -10.30
N LEU A 72 -16.21 3.28 -9.65
CA LEU A 72 -16.10 1.85 -9.90
C LEU A 72 -17.33 1.03 -9.47
N ILE A 73 -18.10 1.50 -8.47
CA ILE A 73 -19.40 0.91 -8.12
C ILE A 73 -20.40 1.15 -9.26
N ARG A 74 -20.44 2.37 -9.82
CA ARG A 74 -21.31 2.67 -10.98
C ARG A 74 -20.95 1.86 -12.22
N GLU A 75 -19.67 1.60 -12.44
CA GLU A 75 -19.16 0.75 -13.51
C GLU A 75 -19.36 -0.76 -13.26
N GLY A 76 -19.84 -1.15 -12.06
CA GLY A 76 -20.00 -2.55 -11.69
C GLY A 76 -18.69 -3.30 -11.41
N ARG A 77 -17.58 -2.57 -11.28
CA ARG A 77 -16.27 -3.14 -10.94
C ARG A 77 -16.12 -3.39 -9.44
N ILE A 78 -16.80 -2.59 -8.61
CA ILE A 78 -16.96 -2.83 -7.18
C ILE A 78 -18.44 -3.20 -6.94
N LYS A 79 -18.66 -4.37 -6.37
CA LYS A 79 -20.01 -4.91 -6.10
C LYS A 79 -20.62 -4.30 -4.85
N PHE A 80 -19.79 -4.10 -3.82
CA PHE A 80 -20.22 -3.64 -2.52
C PHE A 80 -19.05 -2.92 -1.81
N GLY A 81 -19.37 -1.86 -1.07
CA GLY A 81 -18.42 -1.10 -0.25
C GLY A 81 -18.90 -0.97 1.18
N SER A 82 -18.06 -1.36 2.13
CA SER A 82 -18.25 -1.14 3.57
C SER A 82 -17.13 -0.26 4.11
N ALA A 83 -17.48 0.83 4.79
CA ALA A 83 -16.52 1.77 5.36
C ALA A 83 -17.07 2.46 6.60
N CYS A 84 -16.23 3.27 7.30
CA CYS A 84 -16.75 4.15 8.34
C CYS A 84 -17.00 5.59 7.85
N SER A 85 -16.44 5.99 6.71
CA SER A 85 -16.65 7.35 6.19
C SER A 85 -16.66 7.43 4.67
N LEU A 86 -17.35 8.47 4.16
CA LEU A 86 -17.27 8.92 2.78
C LEU A 86 -16.45 10.21 2.73
N THR A 87 -15.33 10.17 2.02
CA THR A 87 -14.51 11.35 1.71
C THR A 87 -14.61 11.61 0.22
N VAL A 88 -15.72 12.22 -0.17
CA VAL A 88 -16.08 12.50 -1.56
C VAL A 88 -16.33 13.99 -1.77
N THR A 89 -16.27 14.45 -3.01
CA THR A 89 -16.65 15.82 -3.38
C THR A 89 -18.16 16.01 -3.21
N ASN A 90 -18.61 17.26 -3.05
CA ASN A 90 -20.02 17.58 -2.91
C ASN A 90 -20.84 17.05 -4.09
N ASP A 91 -20.39 17.25 -5.33
CA ASP A 91 -21.07 16.74 -6.52
C ASP A 91 -21.22 15.21 -6.50
N CYS A 92 -20.19 14.50 -6.03
CA CYS A 92 -20.25 13.05 -5.87
C CYS A 92 -21.25 12.64 -4.79
N LEU A 93 -21.30 13.36 -3.68
CA LEU A 93 -22.23 13.13 -2.58
C LEU A 93 -23.67 13.37 -3.02
N GLU A 94 -23.93 14.49 -3.71
CA GLU A 94 -25.25 14.79 -4.31
C GLU A 94 -25.66 13.69 -5.30
N GLY A 95 -24.72 13.22 -6.13
CA GLY A 95 -24.96 12.11 -7.03
C GLY A 95 -25.33 10.79 -6.34
N ILE A 96 -24.81 10.54 -5.13
CA ILE A 96 -25.21 9.40 -4.30
C ILE A 96 -26.62 9.60 -3.75
N TYR A 97 -26.95 10.78 -3.23
CA TYR A 97 -28.28 11.08 -2.69
C TYR A 97 -29.37 11.03 -3.76
N ASN A 98 -29.08 11.56 -4.96
CA ASN A 98 -30.02 11.56 -6.06
C ASN A 98 -30.30 10.16 -6.65
N ASP A 99 -29.42 9.19 -6.37
CA ASP A 99 -29.50 7.81 -6.86
C ASP A 99 -29.42 6.80 -5.69
N MET A 100 -30.07 7.14 -4.58
CA MET A 100 -30.02 6.37 -3.34
C MET A 100 -30.50 4.94 -3.52
N ASP A 101 -31.50 4.71 -4.37
CA ASP A 101 -32.02 3.36 -4.65
C ASP A 101 -30.97 2.46 -5.29
N PHE A 102 -30.08 3.04 -6.11
CA PHE A 102 -28.95 2.30 -6.66
C PHE A 102 -27.88 1.99 -5.60
N PHE A 103 -27.61 2.92 -4.69
CA PHE A 103 -26.50 2.78 -3.73
C PHE A 103 -26.89 2.05 -2.44
N ARG A 104 -28.16 2.04 -2.03
CA ARG A 104 -28.64 1.46 -0.75
C ARG A 104 -28.17 0.03 -0.50
N ASP A 105 -28.07 -0.78 -1.56
CA ASP A 105 -27.66 -2.17 -1.48
C ASP A 105 -26.17 -2.39 -1.83
N LYS A 106 -25.42 -1.30 -2.12
CA LYS A 106 -24.02 -1.34 -2.54
C LYS A 106 -23.07 -0.62 -1.61
N LEU A 107 -23.59 0.22 -0.72
CA LEU A 107 -22.80 0.97 0.25
C LEU A 107 -23.35 0.82 1.66
N VAL A 108 -22.47 0.64 2.61
CA VAL A 108 -22.83 0.70 4.04
C VAL A 108 -21.76 1.45 4.81
N LEU A 109 -22.21 2.38 5.65
CA LEU A 109 -21.34 3.03 6.63
C LEU A 109 -21.55 2.36 7.98
N ARG A 110 -20.46 1.97 8.61
CA ARG A 110 -20.41 1.32 9.92
C ARG A 110 -19.56 2.14 10.87
N PRO A 111 -19.76 2.06 12.17
CA PRO A 111 -18.83 2.67 13.10
C PRO A 111 -17.41 2.09 12.95
N SER A 112 -16.41 2.87 13.31
CA SER A 112 -14.98 2.48 13.13
C SER A 112 -14.62 1.19 13.88
N GLU A 113 -15.27 0.93 15.01
CA GLU A 113 -15.12 -0.32 15.78
C GLU A 113 -15.48 -1.58 15.00
N ILE A 114 -16.27 -1.44 13.94
CA ILE A 114 -16.61 -2.51 13.02
C ILE A 114 -15.69 -2.45 11.78
N SER A 115 -15.61 -1.29 11.13
CA SER A 115 -14.84 -1.14 9.87
C SER A 115 -13.34 -1.39 10.05
N ASN A 116 -12.79 -0.98 11.20
CA ASN A 116 -11.36 -1.15 11.53
C ASN A 116 -11.13 -2.35 12.49
N ASN A 117 -12.11 -3.23 12.65
CA ASN A 117 -11.99 -4.34 13.58
C ASN A 117 -10.99 -5.39 13.08
N PRO A 118 -9.90 -5.66 13.83
CA PRO A 118 -8.87 -6.62 13.44
C PRO A 118 -9.40 -8.04 13.17
N GLU A 119 -10.36 -8.49 13.96
CA GLU A 119 -10.96 -9.83 13.81
C GLU A 119 -11.77 -9.93 12.51
N VAL A 120 -12.55 -8.89 12.20
CA VAL A 120 -13.35 -8.84 10.96
C VAL A 120 -12.44 -8.78 9.73
N VAL A 121 -11.41 -7.91 9.75
CA VAL A 121 -10.41 -7.81 8.68
C VAL A 121 -9.77 -9.17 8.40
N ARG A 122 -9.34 -9.86 9.44
CA ARG A 122 -8.73 -11.20 9.34
C ARG A 122 -9.70 -12.25 8.81
N ARG A 123 -10.91 -12.26 9.30
CA ARG A 123 -11.95 -13.23 8.91
C ARG A 123 -12.37 -13.08 7.46
N LEU A 124 -12.45 -11.83 6.96
CA LEU A 124 -12.76 -11.53 5.56
C LEU A 124 -11.60 -11.82 4.60
N GLY A 125 -10.38 -11.94 5.11
CA GLY A 125 -9.19 -12.13 4.28
C GLY A 125 -8.85 -10.89 3.45
N VAL A 126 -8.98 -9.69 4.05
CA VAL A 126 -8.80 -8.42 3.33
C VAL A 126 -7.40 -8.31 2.72
N ILE A 127 -7.32 -7.83 1.48
CA ILE A 127 -6.10 -7.33 0.87
C ILE A 127 -5.96 -5.86 1.24
N SER A 128 -4.92 -5.51 2.00
CA SER A 128 -4.67 -4.15 2.49
C SER A 128 -3.62 -3.46 1.63
N ILE A 129 -3.93 -2.28 1.10
CA ILE A 129 -3.03 -1.46 0.28
C ILE A 129 -2.93 -0.07 0.89
N ASN A 130 -1.73 0.28 1.38
CA ASN A 130 -1.45 1.56 2.02
C ASN A 130 -0.22 2.23 1.39
N THR A 131 -0.06 3.53 1.63
CA THR A 131 1.05 4.31 1.10
C THR A 131 2.10 4.51 2.20
N ALA A 132 3.38 4.36 1.82
CA ALA A 132 4.52 4.67 2.66
C ALA A 132 5.15 6.01 2.28
N ILE A 133 5.81 6.67 3.23
CA ILE A 133 6.77 7.76 2.99
C ILE A 133 8.13 7.17 2.69
N GLU A 134 8.55 6.19 3.52
CA GLU A 134 9.78 5.45 3.33
C GLU A 134 9.65 4.00 3.82
N VAL A 135 10.45 3.12 3.25
CA VAL A 135 10.54 1.70 3.60
C VAL A 135 12.00 1.34 3.76
N ASP A 136 12.36 0.64 4.84
CA ASP A 136 13.73 0.19 5.01
C ASP A 136 14.03 -1.17 4.35
N LEU A 137 15.30 -1.55 4.40
CA LEU A 137 15.81 -2.76 3.77
C LEU A 137 15.16 -4.04 4.30
N TYR A 138 14.57 -4.01 5.48
CA TYR A 138 13.96 -5.20 6.09
C TYR A 138 12.44 -5.21 5.96
N GLY A 139 11.84 -4.11 5.45
CA GLY A 139 10.41 -3.98 5.25
C GLY A 139 9.69 -3.28 6.40
N ASN A 140 10.42 -2.57 7.27
CA ASN A 140 9.79 -1.62 8.17
C ASN A 140 9.31 -0.40 7.40
N VAL A 141 8.17 0.17 7.80
CA VAL A 141 7.50 1.25 7.08
C VAL A 141 7.27 2.45 7.99
N ASN A 142 7.63 3.62 7.47
CA ASN A 142 7.20 4.92 7.95
C ASN A 142 6.15 5.47 6.98
N SER A 143 4.96 5.74 7.48
CA SER A 143 3.83 6.30 6.71
C SER A 143 3.36 7.66 7.22
N THR A 144 3.99 8.21 8.26
CA THR A 144 3.49 9.40 8.97
C THR A 144 4.47 10.57 9.04
N HIS A 145 5.80 10.33 9.13
CA HIS A 145 6.78 11.36 9.41
C HIS A 145 7.80 11.54 8.27
N ILE A 146 8.11 12.78 7.94
CA ILE A 146 9.21 13.15 7.05
C ILE A 146 10.46 13.41 7.90
N GLY A 147 11.55 12.66 7.60
CA GLY A 147 12.82 12.79 8.31
C GLY A 147 12.72 12.51 9.81
N GLY A 148 11.78 11.70 10.22
CA GLY A 148 11.55 11.30 11.62
C GLY A 148 11.04 12.40 12.54
N THR A 149 10.90 13.64 12.07
CA THR A 149 10.61 14.80 12.93
C THR A 149 9.33 15.53 12.58
N LYS A 150 8.98 15.63 11.29
CA LYS A 150 7.81 16.36 10.83
C LYS A 150 6.67 15.41 10.54
N MET A 151 5.66 15.39 11.39
CA MET A 151 4.43 14.66 11.12
C MET A 151 3.74 15.24 9.89
N MET A 152 3.49 14.39 8.89
CA MET A 152 2.81 14.74 7.65
C MET A 152 1.32 14.40 7.72
N ASN A 153 1.01 13.24 8.28
CA ASN A 153 -0.35 12.74 8.49
C ASN A 153 -0.38 11.75 9.66
N GLY A 154 -1.56 11.48 10.18
CA GLY A 154 -1.75 10.43 11.18
C GLY A 154 -1.67 9.03 10.55
N ILE A 155 -1.51 8.03 11.40
CA ILE A 155 -1.48 6.62 10.98
C ILE A 155 -2.84 6.13 10.47
N GLY A 156 -3.94 6.73 10.94
CA GLY A 156 -5.31 6.28 10.65
C GLY A 156 -5.51 4.81 11.01
N GLY A 157 -6.35 4.13 10.25
CA GLY A 157 -6.63 2.70 10.41
C GLY A 157 -5.61 1.77 9.75
N SER A 158 -4.53 2.30 9.16
CA SER A 158 -3.60 1.45 8.38
C SER A 158 -2.99 0.32 9.22
N GLY A 159 -2.78 0.52 10.52
CA GLY A 159 -2.29 -0.50 11.43
C GLY A 159 -3.27 -1.65 11.64
N ASP A 160 -4.55 -1.33 11.79
CA ASP A 160 -5.61 -2.33 11.98
C ASP A 160 -5.73 -3.25 10.77
N PHE A 161 -5.69 -2.67 9.57
CA PHE A 161 -5.75 -3.43 8.33
C PHE A 161 -4.45 -4.18 8.05
N THR A 162 -3.29 -3.52 8.08
CA THR A 162 -2.00 -4.12 7.74
C THR A 162 -1.68 -5.36 8.58
N ARG A 163 -1.87 -5.28 9.91
CA ARG A 163 -1.58 -6.40 10.82
C ARG A 163 -2.48 -7.61 10.65
N ASN A 164 -3.67 -7.41 10.09
CA ASN A 164 -4.71 -8.42 10.03
C ASN A 164 -5.10 -8.82 8.60
N ALA A 165 -4.53 -8.17 7.61
CA ALA A 165 -4.75 -8.50 6.20
C ALA A 165 -4.24 -9.90 5.85
N TYR A 166 -4.90 -10.52 4.86
CA TYR A 166 -4.39 -11.73 4.21
C TYR A 166 -3.12 -11.41 3.40
N ILE A 167 -3.12 -10.27 2.69
CA ILE A 167 -1.95 -9.71 2.03
C ILE A 167 -1.87 -8.23 2.38
N SER A 168 -0.77 -7.79 2.99
CA SER A 168 -0.50 -6.37 3.25
C SER A 168 0.51 -5.83 2.25
N ILE A 169 0.12 -4.79 1.53
CA ILE A 169 0.91 -4.13 0.48
C ILE A 169 1.19 -2.69 0.90
N PHE A 170 2.45 -2.27 0.84
CA PHE A 170 2.83 -0.87 0.91
C PHE A 170 3.35 -0.38 -0.43
N THR A 171 2.89 0.80 -0.82
CA THR A 171 3.27 1.45 -2.08
C THR A 171 3.90 2.80 -1.81
N CYS A 172 4.95 3.15 -2.54
CA CYS A 172 5.53 4.49 -2.55
C CYS A 172 6.27 4.74 -3.88
N PRO A 173 6.51 6.00 -4.27
CA PRO A 173 7.53 6.29 -5.26
C PRO A 173 8.89 5.84 -4.74
N SER A 174 9.77 5.34 -5.59
CA SER A 174 11.12 4.93 -5.17
C SER A 174 11.99 6.13 -4.75
N VAL A 175 11.65 7.33 -5.25
CA VAL A 175 12.34 8.59 -4.95
C VAL A 175 11.35 9.74 -4.77
N ALA A 176 11.76 10.76 -4.03
CA ALA A 176 11.06 12.03 -3.84
C ALA A 176 11.94 13.21 -4.27
N LYS A 177 11.35 14.41 -4.32
CA LYS A 177 12.03 15.67 -4.65
C LYS A 177 12.90 15.56 -5.92
N GLU A 178 12.29 15.17 -7.03
CA GLU A 178 12.97 15.06 -8.33
C GLU A 178 14.20 14.12 -8.29
N GLY A 179 14.09 13.01 -7.58
CA GLY A 179 15.15 12.01 -7.48
C GLY A 179 16.19 12.25 -6.39
N LYS A 180 16.10 13.35 -5.63
CA LYS A 180 17.12 13.73 -4.63
C LYS A 180 17.04 12.94 -3.33
N ILE A 181 15.90 12.29 -3.04
CA ILE A 181 15.68 11.54 -1.80
C ILE A 181 15.15 10.17 -2.15
N SER A 182 15.83 9.11 -1.68
CA SER A 182 15.33 7.74 -1.79
C SER A 182 14.20 7.50 -0.78
N ALA A 183 13.13 6.84 -1.21
CA ALA A 183 12.11 6.32 -0.31
C ALA A 183 12.45 4.91 0.19
N ILE A 184 13.41 4.23 -0.45
CA ILE A 184 13.99 2.99 0.05
C ILE A 184 15.26 3.35 0.83
N VAL A 185 15.24 3.12 2.14
CA VAL A 185 16.27 3.61 3.07
C VAL A 185 16.92 2.46 3.86
N PRO A 186 18.11 2.64 4.41
CA PRO A 186 18.75 1.64 5.26
C PRO A 186 17.96 1.32 6.53
N MET A 187 17.37 2.34 7.15
CA MET A 187 16.54 2.26 8.35
C MET A 187 15.53 3.40 8.31
N VAL A 188 14.27 3.11 8.61
CA VAL A 188 13.24 4.16 8.66
C VAL A 188 13.51 5.15 9.79
N SER A 189 13.25 6.42 9.53
CA SER A 189 13.43 7.49 10.50
C SER A 189 12.33 7.52 11.57
N HIS A 190 11.18 6.89 11.31
CA HIS A 190 10.06 6.69 12.20
C HIS A 190 9.39 5.36 11.86
N LEU A 191 8.94 4.59 12.85
CA LEU A 191 8.36 3.27 12.64
C LEU A 191 6.86 3.27 12.91
N ASP A 192 6.06 3.11 11.86
CA ASP A 192 4.61 2.90 11.96
C ASP A 192 4.23 1.42 11.82
N HIS A 193 4.88 0.69 10.89
CA HIS A 193 4.62 -0.73 10.65
C HIS A 193 5.92 -1.51 10.58
N SER A 194 6.04 -2.53 11.44
CA SER A 194 7.23 -3.38 11.46
C SER A 194 7.24 -4.39 10.32
N GLU A 195 8.42 -4.89 9.99
CA GLU A 195 8.63 -5.92 8.98
C GLU A 195 7.76 -7.16 9.17
N HIS A 196 7.31 -7.45 10.39
CA HIS A 196 6.44 -8.60 10.69
C HIS A 196 5.02 -8.47 10.11
N SER A 197 4.59 -7.25 9.80
CA SER A 197 3.24 -6.96 9.28
C SER A 197 3.23 -6.59 7.81
N VAL A 198 4.40 -6.44 7.18
CA VAL A 198 4.54 -6.02 5.78
C VAL A 198 4.88 -7.23 4.91
N ASN A 199 3.99 -7.56 3.98
CA ASN A 199 4.16 -8.69 3.08
C ASN A 199 4.78 -8.29 1.74
N ILE A 200 4.35 -7.18 1.17
CA ILE A 200 4.71 -6.74 -0.18
C ILE A 200 5.06 -5.25 -0.16
N VAL A 201 6.11 -4.88 -0.86
CA VAL A 201 6.47 -3.49 -1.15
C VAL A 201 6.45 -3.29 -2.66
N ILE A 202 5.81 -2.22 -3.12
CA ILE A 202 5.69 -1.90 -4.56
C ILE A 202 6.05 -0.43 -4.80
N THR A 203 6.94 -0.23 -5.75
CA THR A 203 7.27 1.09 -6.30
C THR A 203 7.04 1.09 -7.81
N GLU A 204 7.29 2.19 -8.49
CA GLU A 204 7.30 2.21 -9.97
C GLU A 204 8.42 1.36 -10.58
N GLN A 205 9.46 1.03 -9.79
CA GLN A 205 10.56 0.17 -10.22
C GLN A 205 10.12 -1.31 -10.31
N GLY A 206 9.21 -1.76 -9.41
CA GLY A 206 8.73 -3.13 -9.38
C GLY A 206 8.15 -3.55 -8.05
N VAL A 207 8.20 -4.87 -7.80
CA VAL A 207 7.54 -5.54 -6.67
C VAL A 207 8.55 -6.35 -5.87
N ALA A 208 8.64 -6.10 -4.56
CA ALA A 208 9.34 -6.95 -3.61
C ALA A 208 8.34 -7.78 -2.81
N ASP A 209 8.23 -9.05 -3.13
CA ASP A 209 7.47 -10.03 -2.35
C ASP A 209 8.33 -10.50 -1.18
N LEU A 210 7.94 -10.14 0.05
CA LEU A 210 8.70 -10.40 1.27
C LEU A 210 8.22 -11.65 2.02
N ARG A 211 7.16 -12.29 1.52
CA ARG A 211 6.58 -13.49 2.15
C ARG A 211 7.56 -14.65 2.14
N GLY A 212 7.69 -15.32 3.27
CA GLY A 212 8.58 -16.48 3.43
C GLY A 212 10.08 -16.18 3.34
N LYS A 213 10.48 -14.89 3.38
CA LYS A 213 11.87 -14.46 3.28
C LYS A 213 12.45 -14.09 4.64
N SER A 214 13.70 -14.48 4.87
CA SER A 214 14.51 -13.97 5.96
C SER A 214 14.80 -12.48 5.79
N PRO A 215 15.17 -11.73 6.84
CA PRO A 215 15.49 -10.31 6.72
C PRO A 215 16.55 -10.00 5.65
N LYS A 216 17.56 -10.85 5.49
CA LYS A 216 18.59 -10.68 4.45
C LYS A 216 18.03 -10.86 3.03
N GLU A 217 17.16 -11.84 2.82
CA GLU A 217 16.49 -12.05 1.54
C GLU A 217 15.48 -10.94 1.25
N ARG A 218 14.85 -10.36 2.29
CA ARG A 218 13.99 -9.17 2.15
C ARG A 218 14.81 -7.98 1.68
N ALA A 219 15.97 -7.72 2.30
CA ALA A 219 16.84 -6.62 1.91
C ALA A 219 17.25 -6.73 0.44
N GLN A 220 17.65 -7.92 0.00
CA GLN A 220 17.96 -8.17 -1.40
C GLN A 220 16.75 -7.90 -2.31
N ALA A 221 15.58 -8.45 -1.99
CA ALA A 221 14.39 -8.27 -2.80
C ALA A 221 13.96 -6.80 -2.90
N ILE A 222 14.04 -6.04 -1.81
CA ILE A 222 13.69 -4.60 -1.79
C ILE A 222 14.68 -3.79 -2.63
N ILE A 223 16.00 -4.00 -2.46
CA ILE A 223 17.01 -3.28 -3.24
C ILE A 223 16.86 -3.58 -4.73
N GLU A 224 16.74 -4.85 -5.08
CA GLU A 224 16.70 -5.26 -6.50
C GLU A 224 15.45 -4.77 -7.22
N ASN A 225 14.30 -4.83 -6.55
CA ASN A 225 13.01 -4.63 -7.22
C ASN A 225 12.35 -3.27 -6.93
N CYS A 226 12.65 -2.61 -5.81
CA CYS A 226 11.93 -1.40 -5.40
C CYS A 226 12.80 -0.16 -5.32
N ALA A 227 14.13 -0.28 -5.16
CA ALA A 227 15.01 0.87 -5.08
C ALA A 227 15.21 1.52 -6.47
N HIS A 228 15.29 2.86 -6.48
CA HIS A 228 15.67 3.59 -7.68
C HIS A 228 17.09 3.21 -8.13
N PRO A 229 17.38 3.07 -9.42
CA PRO A 229 18.70 2.66 -9.92
C PRO A 229 19.88 3.44 -9.33
N ASP A 230 19.75 4.77 -9.17
CA ASP A 230 20.80 5.64 -8.65
C ASP A 230 21.17 5.35 -7.18
N TYR A 231 20.27 4.71 -6.43
CA TYR A 231 20.46 4.41 -5.01
C TYR A 231 20.79 2.94 -4.73
N LYS A 232 20.62 2.03 -5.71
CA LYS A 232 20.85 0.60 -5.49
C LYS A 232 22.26 0.31 -4.97
N GLN A 233 23.28 0.89 -5.61
CA GLN A 233 24.66 0.64 -5.21
C GLN A 233 24.93 1.13 -3.77
N LEU A 234 24.42 2.31 -3.40
CA LEU A 234 24.57 2.84 -2.05
C LEU A 234 23.91 1.94 -0.99
N LEU A 235 22.74 1.38 -1.30
CA LEU A 235 22.05 0.45 -0.39
C LEU A 235 22.79 -0.89 -0.27
N TRP A 236 23.37 -1.40 -1.36
CA TRP A 236 24.23 -2.59 -1.32
C TRP A 236 25.50 -2.35 -0.52
N ASP A 237 26.14 -1.20 -0.69
CA ASP A 237 27.34 -0.83 0.06
C ASP A 237 27.04 -0.68 1.56
N TYR A 238 25.89 -0.07 1.88
CA TYR A 238 25.41 -0.02 3.26
C TYR A 238 25.19 -1.42 3.86
N LEU A 239 24.50 -2.31 3.14
CA LEU A 239 24.23 -3.67 3.59
C LEU A 239 25.53 -4.45 3.82
N LYS A 240 26.52 -4.26 2.95
CA LYS A 240 27.86 -4.83 3.10
C LYS A 240 28.61 -4.26 4.31
N LEU A 241 28.51 -2.95 4.53
CA LEU A 241 29.12 -2.26 5.68
C LEU A 241 28.47 -2.70 7.00
N ALA A 242 27.13 -2.79 7.03
CA ALA A 242 26.38 -3.28 8.17
C ALA A 242 26.77 -4.71 8.55
N GLY A 243 27.07 -5.53 7.54
CA GLY A 243 27.69 -6.85 7.64
C GLY A 243 27.06 -7.75 8.69
N GLY A 244 27.83 -8.73 9.10
CA GLY A 244 27.61 -9.35 10.38
C GLY A 244 26.69 -10.54 10.44
N LYS A 245 26.61 -11.04 11.65
CA LYS A 245 25.91 -12.28 12.03
C LYS A 245 24.45 -12.03 12.46
N ALA A 246 24.06 -10.76 12.64
CA ALA A 246 22.72 -10.38 13.04
C ALA A 246 21.69 -10.68 11.95
N GLN A 247 20.43 -10.82 12.35
CA GLN A 247 19.31 -11.04 11.40
C GLN A 247 19.03 -9.76 10.59
N THR A 248 19.00 -8.60 11.27
CA THR A 248 18.78 -7.27 10.70
C THR A 248 19.98 -6.36 11.03
N PRO A 249 21.15 -6.58 10.38
CA PRO A 249 22.34 -5.80 10.70
C PRO A 249 22.20 -4.34 10.27
N HIS A 250 22.67 -3.42 11.13
CA HIS A 250 22.75 -1.99 10.87
C HIS A 250 24.14 -1.43 11.19
N ALA A 251 24.61 -0.52 10.35
CA ALA A 251 25.80 0.30 10.59
C ALA A 251 25.38 1.68 11.11
N ILE A 252 25.10 1.78 12.40
CA ILE A 252 24.51 2.98 13.01
C ILE A 252 25.33 4.26 12.71
N GLN A 253 26.67 4.16 12.68
CA GLN A 253 27.53 5.29 12.36
C GLN A 253 27.38 5.81 10.93
N ALA A 254 26.95 4.95 10.01
CA ALA A 254 26.74 5.32 8.61
C ALA A 254 25.34 5.93 8.35
N LEU A 255 24.39 5.77 9.26
CA LEU A 255 23.02 6.29 9.08
C LEU A 255 22.99 7.81 9.05
N SER A 256 23.90 8.49 9.73
CA SER A 256 24.02 9.95 9.69
C SER A 256 24.41 10.51 8.31
N LEU A 257 24.92 9.66 7.41
CA LEU A 257 25.36 10.06 6.07
C LEU A 257 24.29 9.84 4.97
N ILE A 258 23.19 9.11 5.28
CA ILE A 258 22.22 8.63 4.29
C ILE A 258 20.86 9.29 4.47
N HIS A 259 20.59 9.93 5.58
CA HIS A 259 19.34 10.65 5.88
C HIS A 259 19.43 12.17 5.67
N ILE A 260 20.36 12.64 4.85
CA ILE A 260 20.52 14.08 4.54
C ILE A 260 19.74 14.45 3.29
#